data_e7553b0101c084834f5e6809e24440be
#
_entry.id   e7553b0101c084834f5e6809e24440be
#
_cell.length_a   1.000
_cell.length_b   1.000
_cell.length_c   1.000
_cell.angle_alpha   90.00
_cell.angle_beta   90.00
_cell.angle_gamma   90.00
#
_symmetry.space_group_name_H-M   'P 1'
#
loop_
_entity.id
_entity.type
_entity.pdbx_description
1 polymer ?
#
loop_
_entity_poly.entity_id
_entity_poly.type
_entity_poly.pdbx_seq_one_letter_code
_entity_poly.pdbx_strand_id
1 'polypeptide(L)'
;LKETLAFFLKKDYTISFSKKSYNNQLGVLISLLNLNLKLNFSIFEIGTNNFGEIKFLSNLVKPSEVFITNIQSTHLENFQTKNNIAREKADIFISKYNNNRKKLYLNVSSKSENILITKAKKEKNLKIIRIDNSSKKYFIKKISPFKKSHKITLSINKKQINIITDLVVMHRLNNLLFCLAFYNENSLNIKSVLNRFKFLKPVEGRGLVHKISLNKKKINIIDESYNANPDTMLQSIKNLENIKVKNNKKIIILGTMNELGNNSYKIHYKLLQQLDVTIFKFVILCGEFFELSVKNLKPNNEFIHFKNTNKIMQFLKEKVHNNDIILIKCSNSTKINKFAKILLKQVSI
;
A
#
# COMPACT_ATOMS: atom_id res chain seq x y z
N LEU A 1 0.20 -1.51 -7.32
CA LEU A 1 0.70 -2.42 -8.37
C LEU A 1 0.28 -1.96 -9.76
N LYS A 2 -1.01 -1.67 -10.02
CA LYS A 2 -1.53 -1.22 -11.32
C LYS A 2 -0.69 -0.11 -11.95
N GLU A 3 -0.47 1.01 -11.24
CA GLU A 3 0.33 2.14 -11.72
C GLU A 3 1.79 1.74 -12.00
N THR A 4 2.36 0.85 -11.18
CA THR A 4 3.74 0.37 -11.35
C THR A 4 3.87 -0.47 -12.62
N LEU A 5 2.93 -1.39 -12.84
CA LEU A 5 2.92 -2.25 -14.03
C LEU A 5 2.68 -1.41 -15.29
N ALA A 6 1.73 -0.48 -15.25
CA ALA A 6 1.48 0.45 -16.35
C ALA A 6 2.70 1.32 -16.67
N PHE A 7 3.40 1.83 -15.64
CA PHE A 7 4.64 2.61 -15.82
C PHE A 7 5.71 1.84 -16.60
N PHE A 8 5.89 0.56 -16.30
CA PHE A 8 6.89 -0.25 -17.01
C PHE A 8 6.45 -0.63 -18.42
N LEU A 9 5.18 -1.01 -18.60
CA LEU A 9 4.67 -1.50 -19.89
C LEU A 9 4.50 -0.41 -20.93
N LYS A 10 4.00 0.77 -20.56
CA LYS A 10 3.57 1.83 -21.51
C LYS A 10 4.64 2.32 -22.47
N LYS A 11 5.92 2.05 -22.21
CA LYS A 11 7.01 2.48 -23.11
C LYS A 11 7.23 1.51 -24.26
N ASP A 12 6.98 0.23 -24.01
CA ASP A 12 7.31 -0.82 -24.96
C ASP A 12 6.05 -1.41 -25.61
N TYR A 13 4.86 -1.13 -25.02
CA TYR A 13 3.57 -1.73 -25.41
C TYR A 13 2.45 -0.69 -25.41
N THR A 14 1.47 -0.93 -26.28
CA THR A 14 0.19 -0.20 -26.25
C THR A 14 -0.66 -0.74 -25.10
N ILE A 15 -1.00 0.11 -24.14
CA ILE A 15 -1.71 -0.31 -22.93
C ILE A 15 -2.90 0.59 -22.63
N SER A 16 -3.92 0.01 -22.00
CA SER A 16 -4.95 0.73 -21.25
C SER A 16 -4.91 0.30 -19.80
N PHE A 17 -5.24 1.20 -18.89
CA PHE A 17 -5.39 0.87 -17.48
C PHE A 17 -6.42 1.76 -16.80
N SER A 18 -7.13 1.22 -15.82
CA SER A 18 -8.15 1.95 -15.09
C SER A 18 -7.58 3.20 -14.42
N LYS A 19 -8.21 4.35 -14.68
CA LYS A 19 -7.77 5.66 -14.15
C LYS A 19 -7.99 5.72 -12.65
N LYS A 20 -7.09 6.38 -11.92
CA LYS A 20 -7.21 6.62 -10.46
C LYS A 20 -7.63 5.33 -9.72
N SER A 21 -8.67 5.45 -8.87
CA SER A 21 -9.25 4.36 -8.09
C SER A 21 -10.55 3.82 -8.70
N TYR A 22 -10.64 3.77 -10.04
CA TYR A 22 -11.79 3.18 -10.74
C TYR A 22 -11.74 1.65 -10.62
N ASN A 23 -12.02 1.14 -9.42
CA ASN A 23 -11.92 -0.26 -9.05
C ASN A 23 -13.24 -0.87 -8.54
N ASN A 24 -14.29 -0.06 -8.40
CA ASN A 24 -15.65 -0.52 -8.10
C ASN A 24 -16.41 -0.85 -9.40
N GLN A 25 -17.65 -1.31 -9.28
CA GLN A 25 -18.47 -1.74 -10.43
C GLN A 25 -18.55 -0.66 -11.52
N LEU A 26 -18.92 0.57 -11.16
CA LEU A 26 -19.03 1.68 -12.11
C LEU A 26 -17.66 2.02 -12.74
N GLY A 27 -16.61 2.11 -11.94
CA GLY A 27 -15.26 2.43 -12.41
C GLY A 27 -14.69 1.39 -13.37
N VAL A 28 -14.94 0.11 -13.12
CA VAL A 28 -14.53 -0.99 -14.02
C VAL A 28 -15.35 -0.96 -15.33
N LEU A 29 -16.67 -0.72 -15.26
CA LEU A 29 -17.51 -0.57 -16.45
C LEU A 29 -17.06 0.59 -17.33
N ILE A 30 -16.82 1.77 -16.74
CA ILE A 30 -16.30 2.93 -17.49
C ILE A 30 -14.93 2.60 -18.11
N SER A 31 -14.08 1.86 -17.40
CA SER A 31 -12.78 1.46 -17.93
C SER A 31 -12.89 0.49 -19.10
N LEU A 32 -13.87 -0.42 -19.08
CA LEU A 32 -14.18 -1.35 -20.18
C LEU A 32 -14.72 -0.61 -21.39
N LEU A 33 -15.66 0.31 -21.21
CA LEU A 33 -16.24 1.11 -22.31
C LEU A 33 -15.20 1.97 -23.05
N ASN A 34 -14.14 2.37 -22.35
CA ASN A 34 -13.05 3.16 -22.91
C ASN A 34 -11.87 2.32 -23.44
N LEU A 35 -12.05 0.99 -23.59
CA LEU A 35 -11.00 0.15 -24.17
C LEU A 35 -10.88 0.36 -25.68
N ASN A 36 -9.65 0.55 -26.13
CA ASN A 36 -9.31 0.38 -27.54
C ASN A 36 -9.01 -1.10 -27.79
N LEU A 37 -9.53 -1.67 -28.85
CA LEU A 37 -9.35 -3.08 -29.20
C LEU A 37 -7.94 -3.42 -29.69
N LYS A 38 -7.12 -2.43 -30.07
CA LYS A 38 -5.73 -2.61 -30.54
C LYS A 38 -4.71 -2.44 -29.40
N LEU A 39 -4.89 -3.14 -28.28
CA LEU A 39 -4.00 -3.06 -27.12
C LEU A 39 -3.23 -4.38 -26.93
N ASN A 40 -1.96 -4.23 -26.50
CA ASN A 40 -1.18 -5.39 -26.05
C ASN A 40 -1.64 -5.81 -24.65
N PHE A 41 -1.92 -4.85 -23.75
CA PHE A 41 -2.34 -5.11 -22.38
C PHE A 41 -3.43 -4.16 -21.93
N SER A 42 -4.41 -4.72 -21.20
CA SER A 42 -5.41 -3.95 -20.45
C SER A 42 -5.31 -4.28 -18.98
N ILE A 43 -5.12 -3.28 -18.12
CA ILE A 43 -4.87 -3.47 -16.70
C ILE A 43 -6.03 -2.89 -15.89
N PHE A 44 -6.77 -3.75 -15.21
CA PHE A 44 -7.88 -3.37 -14.33
C PHE A 44 -7.48 -3.51 -12.88
N GLU A 45 -7.84 -2.53 -12.06
CA GLU A 45 -7.86 -2.68 -10.61
C GLU A 45 -9.28 -3.05 -10.20
N ILE A 46 -9.43 -4.15 -9.48
CA ILE A 46 -10.72 -4.66 -9.02
C ILE A 46 -10.72 -4.61 -7.50
N GLY A 47 -11.58 -3.78 -6.94
CA GLY A 47 -11.84 -3.64 -5.51
C GLY A 47 -13.13 -4.33 -5.13
N THR A 48 -13.35 -4.48 -3.82
CA THR A 48 -14.58 -5.02 -3.26
C THR A 48 -14.88 -4.41 -1.91
N ASN A 49 -16.15 -4.10 -1.67
CA ASN A 49 -16.69 -3.69 -0.38
C ASN A 49 -17.66 -4.74 0.17
N ASN A 50 -18.28 -5.56 -0.70
CA ASN A 50 -19.30 -6.54 -0.35
C ASN A 50 -19.05 -7.89 -1.01
N PHE A 51 -19.64 -8.95 -0.44
CA PHE A 51 -19.59 -10.27 -1.04
C PHE A 51 -20.24 -10.31 -2.43
N GLY A 52 -19.59 -11.03 -3.36
CA GLY A 52 -20.05 -11.24 -4.73
C GLY A 52 -19.62 -10.17 -5.73
N GLU A 53 -19.05 -9.03 -5.30
CA GLU A 53 -18.58 -8.00 -6.23
C GLU A 53 -17.42 -8.48 -7.09
N ILE A 54 -16.45 -9.20 -6.52
CA ILE A 54 -15.33 -9.79 -7.28
C ILE A 54 -15.84 -10.82 -8.29
N LYS A 55 -16.79 -11.66 -7.89
CA LYS A 55 -17.44 -12.61 -8.79
C LYS A 55 -18.04 -11.90 -10.02
N PHE A 56 -18.82 -10.85 -9.79
CA PHE A 56 -19.45 -10.06 -10.86
C PHE A 56 -18.39 -9.45 -11.79
N LEU A 57 -17.40 -8.76 -11.21
CA LEU A 57 -16.36 -8.08 -11.99
C LEU A 57 -15.42 -9.06 -12.71
N SER A 58 -15.12 -10.20 -12.11
CA SER A 58 -14.31 -11.25 -12.72
C SER A 58 -15.01 -11.84 -13.95
N ASN A 59 -16.33 -12.06 -13.87
CA ASN A 59 -17.13 -12.54 -14.99
C ASN A 59 -17.22 -11.52 -16.13
N LEU A 60 -17.20 -10.25 -15.81
CA LEU A 60 -17.26 -9.14 -16.78
C LEU A 60 -15.92 -8.91 -17.48
N VAL A 61 -14.82 -8.78 -16.70
CA VAL A 61 -13.48 -8.47 -17.22
C VAL A 61 -12.79 -9.70 -17.81
N LYS A 62 -13.03 -10.89 -17.27
CA LYS A 62 -12.42 -12.18 -17.66
C LYS A 62 -10.88 -12.08 -17.80
N PRO A 63 -10.14 -11.62 -16.78
CA PRO A 63 -8.71 -11.42 -16.89
C PRO A 63 -7.96 -12.73 -17.12
N SER A 64 -6.99 -12.73 -18.04
CA SER A 64 -6.10 -13.86 -18.28
C SER A 64 -5.01 -13.99 -17.21
N GLU A 65 -4.58 -12.89 -16.64
CA GLU A 65 -3.58 -12.84 -15.57
C GLU A 65 -4.11 -12.07 -14.36
N VAL A 66 -4.00 -12.70 -13.21
CA VAL A 66 -4.58 -12.20 -11.96
C VAL A 66 -3.49 -11.94 -10.94
N PHE A 67 -3.56 -10.78 -10.27
CA PHE A 67 -2.63 -10.38 -9.22
C PHE A 67 -3.38 -10.16 -7.92
N ILE A 68 -3.00 -10.88 -6.87
CA ILE A 68 -3.46 -10.63 -5.51
C ILE A 68 -2.25 -10.26 -4.65
N THR A 69 -2.13 -8.97 -4.35
CA THR A 69 -0.95 -8.41 -3.68
C THR A 69 -0.84 -8.80 -2.23
N ASN A 70 -1.98 -8.80 -1.51
CA ASN A 70 -2.08 -9.19 -0.11
C ASN A 70 -3.55 -9.28 0.34
N ILE A 71 -3.75 -9.87 1.51
CA ILE A 71 -5.01 -9.86 2.25
C ILE A 71 -4.80 -9.03 3.51
N GLN A 72 -5.45 -7.89 3.58
CA GLN A 72 -5.38 -6.96 4.70
C GLN A 72 -6.73 -6.82 5.40
N SER A 73 -6.72 -6.28 6.61
CA SER A 73 -7.92 -5.99 7.42
C SER A 73 -8.63 -4.74 6.90
N THR A 74 -9.15 -4.81 5.67
CA THR A 74 -9.96 -3.76 5.03
C THR A 74 -11.40 -4.18 4.99
N HIS A 75 -12.34 -3.22 5.02
CA HIS A 75 -13.78 -3.48 4.89
C HIS A 75 -14.29 -4.53 5.91
N LEU A 76 -13.70 -4.55 7.13
CA LEU A 76 -14.07 -5.52 8.17
C LEU A 76 -15.51 -5.37 8.63
N GLU A 77 -16.11 -4.20 8.43
CA GLU A 77 -17.52 -3.95 8.68
C GLU A 77 -18.39 -4.93 7.88
N ASN A 78 -18.06 -5.16 6.61
CA ASN A 78 -18.84 -6.02 5.72
C ASN A 78 -18.35 -7.47 5.71
N PHE A 79 -17.02 -7.68 5.72
CA PHE A 79 -16.44 -9.04 5.64
C PHE A 79 -16.21 -9.70 6.99
N GLN A 80 -16.21 -8.98 8.10
CA GLN A 80 -15.99 -9.43 9.47
C GLN A 80 -14.60 -10.04 9.72
N THR A 81 -14.05 -10.86 8.81
CA THR A 81 -12.78 -11.55 8.97
C THR A 81 -11.88 -11.45 7.74
N LYS A 82 -10.55 -11.52 7.95
CA LYS A 82 -9.58 -11.65 6.85
C LYS A 82 -9.82 -12.89 5.99
N ASN A 83 -10.31 -13.97 6.57
CA ASN A 83 -10.60 -15.20 5.84
C ASN A 83 -11.75 -15.00 4.84
N ASN A 84 -12.75 -14.22 5.21
CA ASN A 84 -13.84 -13.86 4.31
C ASN A 84 -13.36 -12.97 3.17
N ILE A 85 -12.49 -11.99 3.47
CA ILE A 85 -11.83 -11.16 2.43
C ILE A 85 -11.02 -12.04 1.47
N ALA A 86 -10.29 -13.05 1.98
CA ALA A 86 -9.55 -13.98 1.14
C ALA A 86 -10.48 -14.83 0.26
N ARG A 87 -11.63 -15.29 0.81
CA ARG A 87 -12.64 -16.04 0.04
C ARG A 87 -13.23 -15.22 -1.08
N GLU A 88 -13.64 -13.99 -0.81
CA GLU A 88 -14.16 -13.04 -1.80
C GLU A 88 -13.12 -12.76 -2.89
N LYS A 89 -11.88 -12.42 -2.52
CA LYS A 89 -10.82 -12.15 -3.51
C LYS A 89 -10.45 -13.35 -4.35
N ALA A 90 -10.68 -14.56 -3.87
CA ALA A 90 -10.44 -15.77 -4.66
C ALA A 90 -11.38 -15.88 -5.87
N ASP A 91 -12.55 -15.29 -5.83
CA ASP A 91 -13.53 -15.38 -6.92
C ASP A 91 -13.01 -14.82 -8.26
N ILE A 92 -11.95 -13.99 -8.22
CA ILE A 92 -11.31 -13.44 -9.41
C ILE A 92 -10.65 -14.52 -10.30
N PHE A 93 -10.24 -15.65 -9.73
CA PHE A 93 -9.56 -16.72 -10.47
C PHE A 93 -10.33 -18.03 -10.50
N ILE A 94 -11.53 -18.12 -9.91
CA ILE A 94 -12.36 -19.33 -9.97
C ILE A 94 -12.93 -19.52 -11.37
N SER A 95 -12.77 -20.73 -11.95
CA SER A 95 -13.14 -21.06 -13.32
C SER A 95 -14.60 -20.77 -13.66
N LYS A 96 -15.50 -20.99 -12.69
CA LYS A 96 -16.93 -20.68 -12.82
C LYS A 96 -17.21 -19.22 -13.18
N TYR A 97 -16.35 -18.28 -12.72
CA TYR A 97 -16.53 -16.84 -12.93
C TYR A 97 -15.57 -16.26 -13.96
N ASN A 98 -14.43 -16.90 -14.13
CA ASN A 98 -13.39 -16.48 -15.07
C ASN A 98 -12.72 -17.70 -15.72
N ASN A 99 -13.21 -18.13 -16.84
CA ASN A 99 -12.67 -19.26 -17.61
C ASN A 99 -11.43 -18.89 -18.45
N ASN A 100 -11.11 -17.60 -18.61
CA ASN A 100 -9.97 -17.11 -19.39
C ASN A 100 -8.65 -17.05 -18.60
N ARG A 101 -8.69 -17.25 -17.27
CA ARG A 101 -7.50 -17.14 -16.42
C ARG A 101 -6.43 -18.19 -16.78
N LYS A 102 -5.17 -17.76 -16.83
CA LYS A 102 -4.00 -18.61 -17.10
C LYS A 102 -2.99 -18.58 -15.99
N LYS A 103 -2.77 -17.40 -15.37
CA LYS A 103 -1.75 -17.18 -14.35
C LYS A 103 -2.31 -16.41 -13.16
N LEU A 104 -1.90 -16.83 -11.95
CA LEU A 104 -2.23 -16.20 -10.70
C LEU A 104 -0.94 -15.84 -9.97
N TYR A 105 -0.69 -14.56 -9.79
CA TYR A 105 0.43 -14.02 -9.03
C TYR A 105 -0.01 -13.71 -7.60
N LEU A 106 0.60 -14.37 -6.63
CA LEU A 106 0.24 -14.27 -5.22
C LEU A 106 1.44 -13.87 -4.36
N ASN A 107 1.26 -12.90 -3.48
CA ASN A 107 2.10 -12.75 -2.30
C ASN A 107 1.42 -13.50 -1.13
N VAL A 108 2.14 -14.45 -0.52
CA VAL A 108 1.60 -15.30 0.56
C VAL A 108 2.42 -15.08 1.81
N SER A 109 2.00 -14.13 2.63
CA SER A 109 2.68 -13.75 3.86
C SER A 109 1.89 -14.07 5.14
N SER A 110 0.62 -14.50 5.03
CA SER A 110 -0.26 -14.77 6.16
C SER A 110 -1.08 -16.06 6.01
N LYS A 111 -1.66 -16.51 7.15
CA LYS A 111 -2.55 -17.69 7.17
C LYS A 111 -3.79 -17.53 6.27
N SER A 112 -4.35 -16.33 6.18
CA SER A 112 -5.51 -16.05 5.34
C SER A 112 -5.21 -16.20 3.85
N GLU A 113 -3.97 -15.98 3.43
CA GLU A 113 -3.54 -16.15 2.05
C GLU A 113 -3.38 -17.62 1.65
N ASN A 114 -3.20 -18.54 2.64
CA ASN A 114 -3.25 -19.97 2.37
C ASN A 114 -4.61 -20.42 1.83
N ILE A 115 -5.70 -19.72 2.14
CA ILE A 115 -7.03 -19.97 1.56
C ILE A 115 -6.97 -19.78 0.04
N LEU A 116 -6.28 -18.74 -0.43
CA LEU A 116 -6.10 -18.48 -1.86
C LEU A 116 -5.36 -19.63 -2.55
N ILE A 117 -4.27 -20.13 -1.95
CA ILE A 117 -3.50 -21.26 -2.48
C ILE A 117 -4.36 -22.52 -2.53
N THR A 118 -5.08 -22.81 -1.44
CA THR A 118 -5.93 -24.01 -1.37
C THR A 118 -7.03 -23.99 -2.44
N LYS A 119 -7.68 -22.81 -2.64
CA LYS A 119 -8.67 -22.65 -3.70
C LYS A 119 -8.02 -22.73 -5.10
N ALA A 120 -6.89 -22.06 -5.31
CA ALA A 120 -6.21 -22.02 -6.59
C ALA A 120 -5.71 -23.41 -7.06
N LYS A 121 -5.27 -24.27 -6.13
CA LYS A 121 -4.86 -25.65 -6.45
C LYS A 121 -6.00 -26.53 -6.98
N LYS A 122 -7.24 -26.18 -6.68
CA LYS A 122 -8.43 -26.90 -7.20
C LYS A 122 -8.80 -26.46 -8.64
N GLU A 123 -8.21 -25.37 -9.11
CA GLU A 123 -8.51 -24.79 -10.41
C GLU A 123 -7.64 -25.40 -11.50
N LYS A 124 -8.25 -26.10 -12.45
CA LYS A 124 -7.55 -26.69 -13.61
C LYS A 124 -6.97 -25.56 -14.48
N ASN A 125 -5.81 -25.81 -15.09
CA ASN A 125 -5.15 -24.89 -16.03
C ASN A 125 -4.77 -23.51 -15.45
N LEU A 126 -4.64 -23.39 -14.13
CA LEU A 126 -4.20 -22.17 -13.46
C LEU A 126 -2.76 -22.31 -12.97
N LYS A 127 -1.83 -21.58 -13.57
CA LYS A 127 -0.44 -21.51 -13.10
C LYS A 127 -0.33 -20.56 -11.92
N ILE A 128 0.11 -21.05 -10.76
CA ILE A 128 0.31 -20.26 -9.55
C ILE A 128 1.77 -19.79 -9.49
N ILE A 129 1.98 -18.48 -9.44
CA ILE A 129 3.28 -17.82 -9.30
C ILE A 129 3.34 -17.15 -7.92
N ARG A 130 4.13 -17.71 -7.02
CA ARG A 130 4.31 -17.18 -5.67
C ARG A 130 5.40 -16.12 -5.64
N ILE A 131 5.13 -15.03 -4.92
CA ILE A 131 6.01 -13.87 -4.80
C ILE A 131 6.15 -13.56 -3.31
N ASP A 132 7.02 -14.27 -2.64
CA ASP A 132 7.29 -14.17 -1.20
C ASP A 132 8.62 -14.83 -0.83
N ASN A 133 9.06 -14.64 0.40
CA ASN A 133 10.31 -15.23 0.91
C ASN A 133 10.29 -16.78 0.97
N SER A 134 9.11 -17.41 0.96
CA SER A 134 8.97 -18.86 0.86
C SER A 134 8.95 -19.35 -0.61
N SER A 135 8.85 -18.45 -1.57
CA SER A 135 9.02 -18.74 -2.99
C SER A 135 10.49 -19.00 -3.28
N LYS A 136 10.79 -20.07 -4.02
CA LYS A 136 12.15 -20.33 -4.51
C LYS A 136 12.49 -19.55 -5.79
N LYS A 137 11.54 -18.75 -6.31
CA LYS A 137 11.68 -18.06 -7.61
C LYS A 137 11.71 -16.55 -7.50
N TYR A 138 10.76 -15.94 -6.81
CA TYR A 138 10.55 -14.49 -6.80
C TYR A 138 10.49 -13.97 -5.36
N PHE A 139 11.61 -13.44 -4.85
CA PHE A 139 11.68 -12.94 -3.48
C PHE A 139 12.81 -11.92 -3.28
N ILE A 140 12.74 -11.17 -2.19
CA ILE A 140 13.83 -10.29 -1.73
C ILE A 140 14.78 -11.14 -0.91
N LYS A 141 15.99 -11.38 -1.43
CA LYS A 141 17.01 -12.18 -0.75
C LYS A 141 17.70 -11.42 0.36
N LYS A 142 18.07 -10.16 0.11
CA LYS A 142 18.83 -9.34 1.07
C LYS A 142 18.59 -7.86 0.81
N ILE A 143 18.55 -7.09 1.88
CA ILE A 143 18.62 -5.63 1.89
C ILE A 143 19.84 -5.25 2.71
N SER A 144 20.77 -4.48 2.15
CA SER A 144 21.99 -4.05 2.83
C SER A 144 22.29 -2.58 2.57
N PRO A 145 22.89 -1.86 3.52
CA PRO A 145 23.39 -0.51 3.29
C PRO A 145 24.41 -0.49 2.15
N PHE A 146 24.38 0.56 1.34
CA PHE A 146 25.33 0.79 0.25
C PHE A 146 25.57 2.29 0.05
N LYS A 147 26.68 2.82 0.54
CA LYS A 147 26.95 4.28 0.59
C LYS A 147 25.80 5.02 1.28
N LYS A 148 25.20 6.03 0.61
CA LYS A 148 24.01 6.77 1.09
C LYS A 148 22.68 6.10 0.74
N SER A 149 22.70 4.93 0.09
CA SER A 149 21.57 4.20 -0.46
C SER A 149 21.47 2.79 0.13
N HIS A 150 20.65 1.94 -0.45
CA HIS A 150 20.53 0.52 -0.10
C HIS A 150 20.72 -0.34 -1.36
N LYS A 151 21.47 -1.43 -1.21
CA LYS A 151 21.56 -2.50 -2.21
C LYS A 151 20.53 -3.57 -1.88
N ILE A 152 19.62 -3.81 -2.80
CA ILE A 152 18.60 -4.85 -2.71
C ILE A 152 18.98 -5.98 -3.64
N THR A 153 19.14 -7.17 -3.10
CA THR A 153 19.35 -8.40 -3.89
C THR A 153 18.02 -9.12 -4.05
N LEU A 154 17.55 -9.24 -5.28
CA LEU A 154 16.31 -9.94 -5.64
C LEU A 154 16.66 -11.31 -6.25
N SER A 155 15.85 -12.32 -5.99
CA SER A 155 15.82 -13.56 -6.74
C SER A 155 14.71 -13.51 -7.77
N ILE A 156 15.05 -13.69 -9.04
CA ILE A 156 14.10 -13.73 -10.16
C ILE A 156 14.34 -15.00 -10.94
N ASN A 157 13.48 -15.98 -10.79
CA ASN A 157 13.59 -17.31 -11.41
C ASN A 157 14.98 -17.93 -11.18
N LYS A 158 15.43 -17.97 -9.92
CA LYS A 158 16.74 -18.46 -9.44
C LYS A 158 17.96 -17.58 -9.81
N LYS A 159 17.81 -16.58 -10.68
CA LYS A 159 18.88 -15.60 -10.97
C LYS A 159 18.86 -14.49 -9.93
N GLN A 160 20.03 -14.04 -9.49
CA GLN A 160 20.17 -12.93 -8.56
C GLN A 160 20.34 -11.61 -9.32
N ILE A 161 19.58 -10.61 -8.94
CA ILE A 161 19.62 -9.27 -9.52
C ILE A 161 19.80 -8.26 -8.40
N ASN A 162 20.74 -7.33 -8.56
CA ASN A 162 20.95 -6.25 -7.61
C ASN A 162 20.38 -4.95 -8.15
N ILE A 163 19.67 -4.24 -7.30
CA ILE A 163 19.23 -2.87 -7.55
C ILE A 163 19.72 -1.96 -6.42
N ILE A 164 19.89 -0.68 -6.71
CA ILE A 164 20.25 0.34 -5.72
C ILE A 164 19.07 1.31 -5.63
N THR A 165 18.67 1.64 -4.40
CA THR A 165 17.59 2.60 -4.14
C THR A 165 17.86 3.38 -2.86
N ASP A 166 17.54 4.66 -2.87
CA ASP A 166 17.71 5.54 -1.70
C ASP A 166 16.62 5.29 -0.65
N LEU A 167 15.46 4.80 -1.06
CA LEU A 167 14.33 4.56 -0.20
C LEU A 167 13.89 3.10 -0.22
N VAL A 168 14.02 2.44 0.93
CA VAL A 168 13.51 1.09 1.15
C VAL A 168 12.07 1.17 1.63
N VAL A 169 11.14 1.04 0.70
CA VAL A 169 9.71 0.95 1.01
C VAL A 169 9.21 -0.41 0.53
N MET A 170 8.89 -1.30 1.47
CA MET A 170 8.60 -2.70 1.19
C MET A 170 7.49 -2.91 0.17
N HIS A 171 6.40 -2.11 0.21
CA HIS A 171 5.33 -2.26 -0.78
C HIS A 171 5.79 -1.89 -2.22
N ARG A 172 6.77 -0.98 -2.39
CA ARG A 172 7.36 -0.69 -3.70
C ARG A 172 8.20 -1.84 -4.20
N LEU A 173 9.00 -2.46 -3.32
CA LEU A 173 9.81 -3.62 -3.66
C LEU A 173 8.95 -4.82 -4.01
N ASN A 174 7.87 -5.04 -3.26
CA ASN A 174 6.89 -6.09 -3.58
C ASN A 174 6.22 -5.84 -4.93
N ASN A 175 5.78 -4.59 -5.22
CA ASN A 175 5.23 -4.26 -6.54
C ASN A 175 6.25 -4.46 -7.66
N LEU A 176 7.53 -4.14 -7.43
CA LEU A 176 8.60 -4.43 -8.39
C LEU A 176 8.75 -5.93 -8.63
N LEU A 177 8.73 -6.74 -7.57
CA LEU A 177 8.79 -8.21 -7.71
C LEU A 177 7.62 -8.76 -8.53
N PHE A 178 6.40 -8.27 -8.31
CA PHE A 178 5.24 -8.62 -9.14
C PHE A 178 5.47 -8.27 -10.62
N CYS A 179 6.00 -7.07 -10.91
CA CYS A 179 6.30 -6.67 -12.27
C CYS A 179 7.39 -7.54 -12.89
N LEU A 180 8.47 -7.81 -12.16
CA LEU A 180 9.56 -8.67 -12.64
C LEU A 180 9.09 -10.12 -12.89
N ALA A 181 8.24 -10.64 -12.00
CA ALA A 181 7.62 -11.95 -12.20
C ALA A 181 6.73 -11.98 -13.45
N PHE A 182 5.88 -10.96 -13.64
CA PHE A 182 5.05 -10.81 -14.84
C PHE A 182 5.89 -10.77 -16.11
N TYR A 183 6.94 -9.95 -16.15
CA TYR A 183 7.84 -9.85 -17.29
C TYR A 183 8.52 -11.18 -17.59
N ASN A 184 9.03 -11.87 -16.56
CA ASN A 184 9.71 -13.17 -16.72
C ASN A 184 8.74 -14.27 -17.19
N GLU A 185 7.54 -14.34 -16.62
CA GLU A 185 6.55 -15.37 -16.94
C GLU A 185 5.88 -15.16 -18.31
N ASN A 186 6.04 -13.98 -18.90
CA ASN A 186 5.56 -13.62 -20.25
C ASN A 186 6.70 -13.41 -21.25
N SER A 187 7.93 -13.81 -20.92
CA SER A 187 9.12 -13.67 -21.78
C SER A 187 9.37 -12.24 -22.26
N LEU A 188 8.99 -11.25 -21.44
CA LEU A 188 9.22 -9.84 -21.71
C LEU A 188 10.62 -9.42 -21.24
N ASN A 189 11.11 -8.29 -21.72
CA ASN A 189 12.47 -7.82 -21.41
C ASN A 189 12.59 -7.26 -19.97
N ILE A 190 13.07 -8.08 -19.03
CA ILE A 190 13.28 -7.70 -17.61
C ILE A 190 14.26 -6.52 -17.48
N LYS A 191 15.27 -6.40 -18.33
CA LYS A 191 16.23 -5.28 -18.28
C LYS A 191 15.52 -3.94 -18.42
N SER A 192 14.44 -3.87 -19.19
CA SER A 192 13.60 -2.69 -19.34
C SER A 192 13.00 -2.23 -18.00
N VAL A 193 12.52 -3.15 -17.16
CA VAL A 193 12.02 -2.85 -15.81
C VAL A 193 13.13 -2.32 -14.91
N LEU A 194 14.27 -3.01 -14.87
CA LEU A 194 15.39 -2.66 -14.00
C LEU A 194 15.96 -1.28 -14.30
N ASN A 195 16.18 -0.97 -15.58
CA ASN A 195 16.72 0.33 -16.02
C ASN A 195 15.79 1.50 -15.68
N ARG A 196 14.47 1.25 -15.63
CA ARG A 196 13.46 2.28 -15.35
C ARG A 196 13.09 2.40 -13.87
N PHE A 197 13.42 1.42 -13.04
CA PHE A 197 13.01 1.41 -11.64
C PHE A 197 13.41 2.69 -10.89
N LYS A 198 14.59 3.25 -11.17
CA LYS A 198 15.06 4.51 -10.59
C LYS A 198 14.16 5.72 -10.90
N PHE A 199 13.41 5.68 -11.99
CA PHE A 199 12.49 6.75 -12.40
C PHE A 199 11.06 6.53 -11.90
N LEU A 200 10.77 5.39 -11.27
CA LEU A 200 9.46 5.11 -10.68
C LEU A 200 9.25 5.99 -9.47
N LYS A 201 8.37 6.97 -9.58
CA LYS A 201 7.96 7.80 -8.45
C LYS A 201 6.88 7.08 -7.61
N PRO A 202 6.85 7.28 -6.28
CA PRO A 202 5.73 6.84 -5.46
C PRO A 202 4.44 7.52 -5.93
N VAL A 203 3.31 6.83 -5.75
CA VAL A 203 2.00 7.43 -5.97
C VAL A 203 1.70 8.37 -4.81
N GLU A 204 1.03 9.49 -5.08
CA GLU A 204 0.58 10.45 -4.07
C GLU A 204 -0.19 9.74 -2.94
N GLY A 205 0.08 10.10 -1.70
CA GLY A 205 -0.52 9.48 -0.53
C GLY A 205 -0.03 8.06 -0.22
N ARG A 206 0.98 7.55 -0.93
CA ARG A 206 1.51 6.18 -0.76
C ARG A 206 3.03 6.16 -0.54
N GLY A 207 3.50 6.94 0.43
CA GLY A 207 4.91 6.98 0.84
C GLY A 207 5.79 7.92 0.02
N LEU A 208 5.20 8.89 -0.68
CA LEU A 208 5.96 9.97 -1.30
C LEU A 208 6.54 10.87 -0.22
N VAL A 209 7.84 11.13 -0.31
CA VAL A 209 8.52 12.05 0.60
C VAL A 209 8.56 13.43 -0.03
N HIS A 210 7.98 14.39 0.67
CA HIS A 210 7.96 15.79 0.28
C HIS A 210 8.89 16.60 1.18
N LYS A 211 9.71 17.44 0.58
CA LYS A 211 10.49 18.46 1.30
C LYS A 211 9.72 19.76 1.25
N ILE A 212 9.34 20.28 2.39
CA ILE A 212 8.59 21.53 2.49
C ILE A 212 9.26 22.52 3.45
N SER A 213 8.92 23.78 3.30
CA SER A 213 9.24 24.81 4.27
C SER A 213 8.01 25.18 5.08
N LEU A 214 8.04 24.93 6.40
CA LEU A 214 6.97 25.31 7.31
C LEU A 214 7.52 26.32 8.33
N ASN A 215 7.02 27.55 8.29
CA ASN A 215 7.51 28.64 9.15
C ASN A 215 9.06 28.79 9.11
N LYS A 216 9.62 28.88 7.89
CA LYS A 216 11.07 28.96 7.59
C LYS A 216 11.90 27.72 7.99
N LYS A 217 11.28 26.66 8.49
CA LYS A 217 11.95 25.42 8.88
C LYS A 217 11.80 24.38 7.77
N LYS A 218 12.90 23.77 7.34
CA LYS A 218 12.92 22.73 6.31
C LYS A 218 12.61 21.38 6.93
N ILE A 219 11.51 20.75 6.55
CA ILE A 219 11.05 19.46 7.08
C ILE A 219 10.75 18.46 5.95
N ASN A 220 10.73 17.18 6.30
CA ASN A 220 10.37 16.11 5.39
C ASN A 220 9.01 15.52 5.80
N ILE A 221 8.10 15.36 4.84
CA ILE A 221 6.82 14.72 5.07
C ILE A 221 6.74 13.43 4.28
N ILE A 222 6.49 12.32 4.96
CA ILE A 222 6.15 11.03 4.36
C ILE A 222 4.63 10.99 4.27
N ASP A 223 4.10 11.18 3.07
CA ASP A 223 2.66 11.17 2.82
C ASP A 223 2.16 9.75 2.57
N GLU A 224 1.45 9.20 3.56
CA GLU A 224 0.72 7.93 3.48
C GLU A 224 -0.79 8.11 3.77
N SER A 225 -1.32 9.27 3.43
CA SER A 225 -2.69 9.68 3.72
C SER A 225 -3.74 9.11 2.77
N TYR A 226 -3.36 8.27 1.81
CA TYR A 226 -4.31 7.71 0.83
C TYR A 226 -5.29 6.72 1.44
N ASN A 227 -4.84 5.82 2.29
CA ASN A 227 -5.69 4.87 3.02
C ASN A 227 -4.98 4.32 4.25
N ALA A 228 -5.78 3.89 5.26
CA ALA A 228 -5.28 3.25 6.45
C ALA A 228 -6.15 2.06 6.85
N ASN A 229 -5.48 1.00 7.27
CA ASN A 229 -6.04 -0.15 7.97
C ASN A 229 -5.03 -0.59 9.03
N PRO A 230 -5.40 -1.46 9.98
CA PRO A 230 -4.52 -1.85 11.09
C PRO A 230 -3.14 -2.33 10.65
N ASP A 231 -3.09 -3.17 9.62
CA ASP A 231 -1.84 -3.75 9.12
C ASP A 231 -0.91 -2.69 8.51
N THR A 232 -1.48 -1.80 7.67
CA THR A 232 -0.70 -0.73 7.02
C THR A 232 -0.32 0.39 7.99
N MET A 233 -1.14 0.67 9.00
CA MET A 233 -0.83 1.65 10.03
C MET A 233 0.42 1.24 10.79
N LEU A 234 0.44 0.02 11.35
CA LEU A 234 1.60 -0.53 12.06
C LEU A 234 2.85 -0.59 11.16
N GLN A 235 2.69 -1.01 9.90
CA GLN A 235 3.82 -1.08 8.97
C GLN A 235 4.44 0.29 8.69
N SER A 236 3.62 1.33 8.52
CA SER A 236 4.12 2.69 8.27
C SER A 236 4.85 3.26 9.47
N ILE A 237 4.34 3.01 10.68
CA ILE A 237 4.97 3.41 11.92
C ILE A 237 6.34 2.72 12.04
N LYS A 238 6.40 1.40 11.88
CA LYS A 238 7.67 0.64 11.89
C LYS A 238 8.66 1.11 10.84
N ASN A 239 8.18 1.49 9.66
CA ASN A 239 9.04 2.06 8.62
C ASN A 239 9.69 3.37 9.09
N LEU A 240 8.93 4.26 9.76
CA LEU A 240 9.47 5.50 10.33
C LEU A 240 10.43 5.23 11.48
N GLU A 241 10.12 4.27 12.37
CA GLU A 241 11.01 3.84 13.46
C GLU A 241 12.40 3.45 12.93
N ASN A 242 12.45 2.73 11.82
CA ASN A 242 13.67 2.24 11.20
C ASN A 242 14.46 3.29 10.40
N ILE A 243 13.95 4.50 10.22
CA ILE A 243 14.70 5.58 9.59
C ILE A 243 15.83 6.02 10.53
N LYS A 244 17.06 6.03 10.02
CA LYS A 244 18.27 6.38 10.77
C LYS A 244 18.37 7.90 11.00
N VAL A 245 17.53 8.42 11.86
CA VAL A 245 17.58 9.79 12.40
C VAL A 245 17.32 9.75 13.90
N LYS A 246 17.72 10.80 14.62
CA LYS A 246 17.46 10.90 16.05
C LYS A 246 15.95 10.83 16.35
N ASN A 247 15.55 10.19 17.46
CA ASN A 247 14.14 10.02 17.84
C ASN A 247 13.41 11.36 17.96
N ASN A 248 14.06 12.38 18.54
CA ASN A 248 13.52 13.73 18.64
C ASN A 248 13.35 14.49 17.31
N LYS A 249 13.50 13.81 16.18
CA LYS A 249 13.24 14.31 14.83
C LYS A 249 12.05 13.61 14.15
N LYS A 250 11.51 12.57 14.75
CA LYS A 250 10.42 11.78 14.20
C LYS A 250 9.08 12.21 14.78
N ILE A 251 8.14 12.55 13.93
CA ILE A 251 6.77 12.93 14.30
C ILE A 251 5.81 12.04 13.55
N ILE A 252 4.78 11.56 14.22
CA ILE A 252 3.68 10.86 13.54
C ILE A 252 2.37 11.61 13.72
N ILE A 253 1.57 11.64 12.65
CA ILE A 253 0.21 12.17 12.62
C ILE A 253 -0.71 11.07 12.12
N LEU A 254 -1.54 10.55 13.02
CA LEU A 254 -2.45 9.45 12.72
C LEU A 254 -3.89 9.96 12.70
N GLY A 255 -4.58 9.72 11.59
CA GLY A 255 -6.03 9.89 11.47
C GLY A 255 -6.75 8.55 11.57
N THR A 256 -8.04 8.60 11.79
CA THR A 256 -8.92 7.44 11.96
C THR A 256 -8.76 6.43 10.81
N MET A 257 -8.81 5.15 11.16
CA MET A 257 -9.02 4.05 10.22
C MET A 257 -10.53 3.80 10.08
N ASN A 258 -11.04 3.90 8.87
CA ASN A 258 -12.45 3.68 8.58
C ASN A 258 -12.75 2.21 8.23
N GLU A 259 -14.02 1.85 8.13
CA GLU A 259 -14.52 0.54 7.68
C GLU A 259 -14.13 -0.64 8.59
N LEU A 260 -13.96 -0.37 9.89
CA LEU A 260 -13.64 -1.37 10.90
C LEU A 260 -14.88 -1.88 11.67
N GLY A 261 -16.06 -1.29 11.42
CA GLY A 261 -17.32 -1.62 12.05
C GLY A 261 -17.27 -1.47 13.57
N ASN A 262 -17.98 -2.31 14.29
CA ASN A 262 -18.09 -2.30 15.75
C ASN A 262 -16.75 -2.48 16.49
N ASN A 263 -15.72 -2.95 15.79
CA ASN A 263 -14.37 -3.13 16.34
C ASN A 263 -13.50 -1.86 16.26
N SER A 264 -13.99 -0.76 15.69
CA SER A 264 -13.23 0.47 15.45
C SER A 264 -12.49 0.94 16.70
N TYR A 265 -13.19 1.17 17.80
CA TYR A 265 -12.58 1.58 19.07
C TYR A 265 -11.48 0.61 19.53
N LYS A 266 -11.81 -0.69 19.61
CA LYS A 266 -10.90 -1.73 20.10
C LYS A 266 -9.62 -1.82 19.28
N ILE A 267 -9.72 -1.61 17.97
CA ILE A 267 -8.56 -1.66 17.06
C ILE A 267 -7.69 -0.42 17.23
N HIS A 268 -8.27 0.79 17.33
CA HIS A 268 -7.52 2.01 17.61
C HIS A 268 -6.83 1.96 18.97
N TYR A 269 -7.53 1.48 19.99
CA TYR A 269 -6.96 1.31 21.33
C TYR A 269 -5.76 0.35 21.34
N LYS A 270 -5.90 -0.83 20.70
CA LYS A 270 -4.80 -1.79 20.58
C LYS A 270 -3.61 -1.24 19.81
N LEU A 271 -3.85 -0.43 18.77
CA LEU A 271 -2.78 0.24 18.04
C LEU A 271 -1.96 1.11 18.99
N LEU A 272 -2.61 1.96 19.78
CA LEU A 272 -1.91 2.86 20.73
C LEU A 272 -1.16 2.10 21.82
N GLN A 273 -1.70 0.97 22.30
CA GLN A 273 -1.00 0.12 23.28
C GLN A 273 0.32 -0.48 22.75
N GLN A 274 0.44 -0.63 21.43
CA GLN A 274 1.63 -1.20 20.78
C GLN A 274 2.68 -0.15 20.40
N LEU A 275 2.38 1.14 20.57
CA LEU A 275 3.28 2.22 20.21
C LEU A 275 4.27 2.52 21.34
N ASP A 276 5.55 2.46 21.03
CA ASP A 276 6.58 3.04 21.88
C ASP A 276 6.68 4.54 21.55
N VAL A 277 6.06 5.37 22.38
CA VAL A 277 6.01 6.82 22.20
C VAL A 277 7.38 7.48 22.35
N THR A 278 8.34 6.83 23.04
CA THR A 278 9.68 7.38 23.29
C THR A 278 10.53 7.49 22.01
N ILE A 279 10.16 6.75 20.99
CA ILE A 279 10.82 6.78 19.66
C ILE A 279 10.47 8.05 18.88
N PHE A 280 9.42 8.76 19.28
CA PHE A 280 8.90 9.90 18.54
C PHE A 280 9.02 11.18 19.34
N LYS A 281 9.29 12.29 18.64
CA LYS A 281 9.22 13.64 19.20
C LYS A 281 7.78 13.98 19.60
N PHE A 282 6.81 13.63 18.72
CA PHE A 282 5.40 13.82 18.96
C PHE A 282 4.59 12.69 18.29
N VAL A 283 3.58 12.21 19.01
CA VAL A 283 2.55 11.32 18.51
C VAL A 283 1.23 12.10 18.49
N ILE A 284 0.85 12.58 17.30
CA ILE A 284 -0.34 13.41 17.08
C ILE A 284 -1.46 12.54 16.55
N LEU A 285 -2.61 12.62 17.20
CA LEU A 285 -3.79 11.84 16.90
C LEU A 285 -4.96 12.76 16.53
N CYS A 286 -5.80 12.33 15.58
CA CYS A 286 -7.01 13.04 15.22
C CYS A 286 -8.13 12.08 14.83
N GLY A 287 -9.30 12.27 15.43
CA GLY A 287 -10.49 11.49 15.20
C GLY A 287 -11.08 10.91 16.47
N GLU A 288 -12.37 10.62 16.43
CA GLU A 288 -13.18 10.22 17.58
C GLU A 288 -12.65 8.95 18.27
N PHE A 289 -12.35 7.91 17.50
CA PHE A 289 -11.86 6.65 18.06
C PHE A 289 -10.52 6.81 18.76
N PHE A 290 -9.67 7.70 18.30
CA PHE A 290 -8.44 8.04 18.99
C PHE A 290 -8.69 8.86 20.24
N GLU A 291 -9.65 9.80 20.24
CA GLU A 291 -10.04 10.55 21.43
C GLU A 291 -10.49 9.60 22.55
N LEU A 292 -11.39 8.68 22.23
CA LEU A 292 -11.86 7.67 23.18
C LEU A 292 -10.75 6.74 23.65
N SER A 293 -9.84 6.36 22.77
CA SER A 293 -8.73 5.47 23.09
C SER A 293 -7.75 6.13 24.07
N VAL A 294 -7.39 7.39 23.84
CA VAL A 294 -6.47 8.14 24.73
C VAL A 294 -7.05 8.31 26.13
N LYS A 295 -8.34 8.62 26.24
CA LYS A 295 -9.03 8.76 27.54
C LYS A 295 -8.97 7.50 28.40
N ASN A 296 -8.88 6.32 27.78
CA ASN A 296 -8.86 5.03 28.47
C ASN A 296 -7.47 4.41 28.60
N LEU A 297 -6.42 5.09 28.12
CA LEU A 297 -5.05 4.68 28.35
C LEU A 297 -4.52 5.25 29.68
N LYS A 298 -3.53 4.58 30.27
CA LYS A 298 -2.86 5.06 31.48
C LYS A 298 -2.22 6.44 31.22
N PRO A 299 -2.20 7.35 32.21
CA PRO A 299 -1.80 8.77 32.03
C PRO A 299 -0.34 8.99 31.59
N ASN A 300 0.51 7.97 31.59
CA ASN A 300 1.93 8.09 31.23
C ASN A 300 2.24 8.08 29.73
N ASN A 301 1.22 8.05 28.86
CA ASN A 301 1.42 8.05 27.41
C ASN A 301 1.26 9.46 26.87
N GLU A 302 2.34 10.02 26.32
CA GLU A 302 2.38 11.37 25.73
C GLU A 302 1.74 11.42 24.33
N PHE A 303 0.45 11.07 24.24
CA PHE A 303 -0.35 11.24 23.03
C PHE A 303 -0.97 12.64 22.99
N ILE A 304 -0.81 13.34 21.87
CA ILE A 304 -1.43 14.65 21.66
C ILE A 304 -2.65 14.47 20.75
N HIS A 305 -3.85 14.59 21.30
CA HIS A 305 -5.07 14.50 20.50
C HIS A 305 -5.61 15.88 20.13
N PHE A 306 -5.90 16.07 18.85
CA PHE A 306 -6.55 17.27 18.33
C PHE A 306 -7.90 16.94 17.68
N LYS A 307 -8.95 17.65 18.07
CA LYS A 307 -10.27 17.57 17.41
C LYS A 307 -10.30 18.31 16.08
N ASN A 308 -9.41 19.31 15.90
CA ASN A 308 -9.37 20.20 14.75
C ASN A 308 -7.99 20.22 14.11
N THR A 309 -7.94 20.05 12.78
CA THR A 309 -6.72 20.05 12.00
C THR A 309 -6.01 21.41 11.94
N ASN A 310 -6.75 22.52 12.13
CA ASN A 310 -6.14 23.86 12.23
C ASN A 310 -5.21 23.97 13.45
N LYS A 311 -5.59 23.36 14.58
CA LYS A 311 -4.75 23.28 15.77
C LYS A 311 -3.49 22.45 15.53
N ILE A 312 -3.58 21.37 14.71
CA ILE A 312 -2.39 20.60 14.29
C ILE A 312 -1.45 21.50 13.48
N MET A 313 -1.98 22.29 12.55
CA MET A 313 -1.16 23.20 11.74
C MET A 313 -0.45 24.23 12.59
N GLN A 314 -1.15 24.85 13.53
CA GLN A 314 -0.56 25.80 14.47
C GLN A 314 0.54 25.15 15.31
N PHE A 315 0.25 23.99 15.91
CA PHE A 315 1.20 23.22 16.71
C PHE A 315 2.46 22.89 15.92
N LEU A 316 2.31 22.42 14.67
CA LEU A 316 3.47 22.11 13.83
C LEU A 316 4.31 23.36 13.52
N LYS A 317 3.68 24.51 13.19
CA LYS A 317 4.41 25.76 12.93
C LYS A 317 5.30 26.19 14.11
N GLU A 318 4.85 25.96 15.33
CA GLU A 318 5.58 26.30 16.54
C GLU A 318 6.65 25.26 16.90
N LYS A 319 6.30 23.98 16.88
CA LYS A 319 7.07 22.89 17.51
C LYS A 319 8.01 22.14 16.58
N VAL A 320 7.87 22.22 15.24
CA VAL A 320 8.81 21.57 14.33
C VAL A 320 10.16 22.27 14.29
N HIS A 321 11.20 21.51 13.99
CA HIS A 321 12.55 22.01 13.79
C HIS A 321 13.08 21.59 12.42
N ASN A 322 14.19 22.19 11.98
CA ASN A 322 14.85 21.79 10.75
C ASN A 322 15.21 20.30 10.75
N ASN A 323 14.95 19.65 9.62
CA ASN A 323 15.18 18.21 9.37
C ASN A 323 14.27 17.26 10.17
N ASP A 324 13.17 17.76 10.75
CA ASP A 324 12.15 16.87 11.29
C ASP A 324 11.51 16.05 10.16
N ILE A 325 11.14 14.80 10.47
CA ILE A 325 10.45 13.88 9.57
C ILE A 325 9.05 13.63 10.13
N ILE A 326 8.04 13.91 9.34
CA ILE A 326 6.64 13.74 9.72
C ILE A 326 6.02 12.65 8.85
N LEU A 327 5.54 11.58 9.47
CA LEU A 327 4.66 10.61 8.81
C LEU A 327 3.20 11.04 8.99
N ILE A 328 2.44 11.11 7.90
CA ILE A 328 1.00 11.33 7.94
C ILE A 328 0.29 10.10 7.40
N LYS A 329 -0.57 9.47 8.23
CA LYS A 329 -1.32 8.29 7.82
C LYS A 329 -2.76 8.29 8.32
N CYS A 330 -3.69 8.05 7.40
CA CYS A 330 -5.13 8.05 7.69
C CYS A 330 -5.94 7.38 6.57
N SER A 331 -7.21 7.15 6.81
CA SER A 331 -8.17 6.80 5.75
C SER A 331 -8.50 8.01 4.87
N ASN A 332 -8.79 7.76 3.59
CA ASN A 332 -8.95 8.79 2.56
C ASN A 332 -10.04 9.83 2.87
N SER A 333 -11.16 9.40 3.45
CA SER A 333 -12.32 10.26 3.76
C SER A 333 -12.15 11.09 5.05
N THR A 334 -10.99 11.04 5.70
CA THR A 334 -10.78 11.73 6.99
C THR A 334 -10.35 13.19 6.82
N LYS A 335 -10.54 13.99 7.88
CA LYS A 335 -10.04 15.37 7.95
C LYS A 335 -8.51 15.45 7.80
N ILE A 336 -7.77 14.42 8.27
CA ILE A 336 -6.31 14.34 8.16
C ILE A 336 -5.86 14.17 6.70
N ASN A 337 -6.59 13.47 5.84
CA ASN A 337 -6.28 13.43 4.41
C ASN A 337 -6.35 14.83 3.76
N LYS A 338 -7.41 15.59 4.08
CA LYS A 338 -7.53 16.98 3.60
C LYS A 338 -6.42 17.86 4.16
N PHE A 339 -6.09 17.69 5.43
CA PHE A 339 -4.98 18.39 6.09
C PHE A 339 -3.64 18.09 5.42
N ALA A 340 -3.34 16.84 5.13
CA ALA A 340 -2.11 16.46 4.44
C ALA A 340 -1.97 17.20 3.10
N LYS A 341 -3.04 17.23 2.29
CA LYS A 341 -3.06 17.95 1.01
C LYS A 341 -2.82 19.47 1.18
N ILE A 342 -3.37 20.09 2.22
CA ILE A 342 -3.16 21.51 2.52
C ILE A 342 -1.71 21.76 2.94
N LEU A 343 -1.18 20.91 3.83
CA LEU A 343 0.19 21.04 4.33
C LEU A 343 1.21 20.87 3.19
N LEU A 344 0.99 19.95 2.27
CA LEU A 344 1.87 19.71 1.12
C LEU A 344 1.83 20.82 0.06
N LYS A 345 0.75 21.63 0.02
CA LYS A 345 0.68 22.82 -0.84
C LYS A 345 1.45 24.02 -0.30
N GLN A 346 1.85 24.01 0.98
CA GLN A 346 2.66 25.06 1.57
C GLN A 346 4.10 24.90 1.10
N VAL A 347 4.44 25.58 -0.01
CA VAL A 347 5.76 25.77 -0.61
C VAL A 347 6.66 24.51 -0.62
N SER A 348 6.51 23.72 -1.67
CA SER A 348 7.58 22.79 -2.09
C SER A 348 8.83 23.61 -2.41
N ILE A 349 9.96 23.28 -1.78
CA ILE A 349 11.29 23.87 -2.04
C ILE A 349 11.89 23.17 -3.25
#